data_719516a4b242f700ea5c2b60d608d6a3
#
_entry.id   719516a4b242f700ea5c2b60d608d6a3
#
_cell.length_a   1.000
_cell.length_b   1.000
_cell.length_c   1.000
_cell.angle_alpha   90.00
_cell.angle_beta   90.00
_cell.angle_gamma   90.00
#
_symmetry.space_group_name_H-M   'P 1'
#
loop_
_entity.id
_entity.type
_entity.pdbx_description
1 polymer ?
#
loop_
_entity_poly.entity_id
_entity_poly.type
_entity_poly.pdbx_seq_one_letter_code
_entity_poly.pdbx_strand_id
1 'polypeptide(L)'
;MPIVVNTNTSAITASFNLSRANDALRSSLERLSSGKRINGAGDDAGGMAVAYKLESQTARTNAMIQNTQNGLSFLQVQDGAMETIGKVVNRMAELRVMADDITKNSGDIENYSKEFIELQIQLKQMKQQKFNGISLFAQTGHTSTFGGNTATGSYTPSDTSPVSFEKYGRTLLTSPDGVSNEGSISLNVINLEFVLSIGTLSGTGSGSDVDLGGLGNTAAGGGNQISSDGYITSILHVAVSQFTAVIEKIADARAENGAEQNRVMQAMEL
;
A
#
# COMPACT_ATOMS: atom_id res chain seq x y z
N MET A 1 -52.56 1.73 73.52
CA MET A 1 -51.39 1.33 72.67
C MET A 1 -50.43 0.61 73.59
N PRO A 2 -50.08 -0.62 73.33
CA PRO A 2 -49.05 -1.29 74.14
C PRO A 2 -47.70 -0.60 73.86
N ILE A 3 -47.10 -0.07 74.93
CA ILE A 3 -45.75 0.47 74.88
C ILE A 3 -44.80 -0.72 74.86
N VAL A 4 -44.28 -1.07 73.68
CA VAL A 4 -43.27 -2.11 73.49
C VAL A 4 -41.89 -1.50 73.75
N VAL A 5 -41.32 -1.78 74.93
CA VAL A 5 -40.08 -1.18 75.40
C VAL A 5 -38.83 -1.75 74.60
N ASN A 6 -38.95 -2.92 73.99
CA ASN A 6 -37.87 -3.62 73.35
C ASN A 6 -37.77 -3.48 71.80
N THR A 7 -38.77 -2.82 71.19
CA THR A 7 -38.76 -2.67 69.73
C THR A 7 -39.24 -1.26 69.38
N ASN A 8 -38.30 -0.34 69.21
CA ASN A 8 -38.59 1.01 68.74
C ASN A 8 -38.56 1.03 67.19
N THR A 9 -39.75 0.81 66.61
CA THR A 9 -39.91 0.79 65.12
C THR A 9 -39.52 2.12 64.44
N SER A 10 -39.74 3.24 65.15
CA SER A 10 -39.34 4.56 64.64
C SER A 10 -37.80 4.74 64.58
N ALA A 11 -37.08 4.23 65.59
CA ALA A 11 -35.62 4.25 65.59
C ALA A 11 -35.03 3.35 64.50
N ILE A 12 -35.61 2.17 64.25
CA ILE A 12 -35.25 1.25 63.21
C ILE A 12 -35.48 1.91 61.82
N THR A 13 -36.63 2.52 61.59
CA THR A 13 -36.98 3.23 60.38
C THR A 13 -36.02 4.41 60.11
N ALA A 14 -35.70 5.18 61.16
CA ALA A 14 -34.72 6.28 61.06
C ALA A 14 -33.31 5.78 60.70
N SER A 15 -32.87 4.64 61.27
CA SER A 15 -31.58 4.01 60.93
C SER A 15 -31.51 3.53 59.46
N PHE A 16 -32.59 2.92 58.96
CA PHE A 16 -32.71 2.51 57.58
C PHE A 16 -32.67 3.73 56.61
N ASN A 17 -33.38 4.81 56.93
CA ASN A 17 -33.36 6.02 56.12
C ASN A 17 -31.99 6.70 56.11
N LEU A 18 -31.31 6.71 57.26
CA LEU A 18 -29.95 7.23 57.35
C LEU A 18 -28.97 6.39 56.53
N SER A 19 -29.07 5.05 56.60
CA SER A 19 -28.23 4.16 55.76
C SER A 19 -28.45 4.42 54.28
N ARG A 20 -29.70 4.50 53.81
CA ARG A 20 -30.04 4.81 52.41
C ARG A 20 -29.51 6.18 51.96
N ALA A 21 -29.61 7.19 52.84
CA ALA A 21 -29.09 8.51 52.54
C ALA A 21 -27.55 8.51 52.39
N ASN A 22 -26.86 7.77 53.27
CA ASN A 22 -25.41 7.60 53.17
C ASN A 22 -24.99 6.85 51.90
N ASP A 23 -25.71 5.79 51.51
CA ASP A 23 -25.44 5.04 50.28
C ASP A 23 -25.68 5.90 49.05
N ALA A 24 -26.76 6.68 49.00
CA ALA A 24 -27.02 7.64 47.90
C ALA A 24 -25.97 8.72 47.83
N LEU A 25 -25.48 9.21 48.98
CA LEU A 25 -24.41 10.23 49.02
C LEU A 25 -23.06 9.68 48.50
N ARG A 26 -22.71 8.44 48.92
CA ARG A 26 -21.53 7.75 48.41
C ARG A 26 -21.58 7.57 46.90
N SER A 27 -22.68 7.06 46.36
CA SER A 27 -22.89 6.88 44.92
C SER A 27 -22.80 8.21 44.16
N SER A 28 -23.39 9.29 44.73
CA SER A 28 -23.29 10.62 44.12
C SER A 28 -21.87 11.19 44.14
N LEU A 29 -21.10 10.97 45.22
CA LEU A 29 -19.69 11.36 45.31
C LEU A 29 -18.79 10.56 44.32
N GLU A 30 -19.04 9.26 44.19
CA GLU A 30 -18.36 8.42 43.21
C GLU A 30 -18.59 8.90 41.78
N ARG A 31 -19.83 9.21 41.42
CA ARG A 31 -20.20 9.76 40.11
C ARG A 31 -19.58 11.13 39.87
N LEU A 32 -19.56 11.97 40.87
CA LEU A 32 -18.92 13.32 40.77
C LEU A 32 -17.43 13.22 40.64
N SER A 33 -16.77 12.35 41.40
CA SER A 33 -15.32 12.13 41.37
C SER A 33 -14.85 11.50 40.07
N SER A 34 -15.59 10.52 39.53
CA SER A 34 -15.25 9.83 38.27
C SER A 34 -15.65 10.63 37.02
N GLY A 35 -16.60 11.57 37.15
CA GLY A 35 -17.23 12.24 36.02
C GLY A 35 -18.14 11.34 35.17
N LYS A 36 -18.33 10.08 35.58
CA LYS A 36 -19.13 9.08 34.86
C LYS A 36 -20.41 8.76 35.56
N ARG A 37 -21.53 8.63 34.84
CA ARG A 37 -22.83 8.24 35.39
C ARG A 37 -22.86 6.78 35.85
N ILE A 38 -22.18 5.89 35.13
CA ILE A 38 -22.07 4.45 35.37
C ILE A 38 -20.63 4.16 35.80
N ASN A 39 -20.43 3.80 37.05
CA ASN A 39 -19.12 3.46 37.62
C ASN A 39 -18.91 1.96 37.81
N GLY A 40 -19.98 1.22 37.95
CA GLY A 40 -19.92 -0.22 38.16
C GLY A 40 -21.04 -0.97 37.46
N ALA A 41 -20.85 -2.28 37.29
CA ALA A 41 -21.89 -3.16 36.72
C ALA A 41 -23.17 -3.21 37.54
N GLY A 42 -23.09 -2.84 38.82
CA GLY A 42 -24.25 -2.76 39.71
C GLY A 42 -25.14 -1.54 39.45
N ASP A 43 -24.60 -0.46 38.84
CA ASP A 43 -25.40 0.74 38.52
C ASP A 43 -26.29 0.52 37.28
N ASP A 44 -25.72 -0.06 36.23
CA ASP A 44 -26.42 -0.38 34.98
C ASP A 44 -25.56 -1.39 34.17
N ALA A 45 -25.85 -2.66 34.30
CA ALA A 45 -25.12 -3.72 33.62
C ALA A 45 -25.29 -3.66 32.10
N GLY A 46 -26.47 -3.31 31.59
CA GLY A 46 -26.75 -3.18 30.16
C GLY A 46 -26.04 -1.99 29.54
N GLY A 47 -26.17 -0.83 30.19
CA GLY A 47 -25.49 0.39 29.76
C GLY A 47 -23.96 0.25 29.78
N MET A 48 -23.42 -0.42 30.79
CA MET A 48 -21.97 -0.69 30.87
C MET A 48 -21.48 -1.61 29.74
N ALA A 49 -22.20 -2.66 29.42
CA ALA A 49 -21.86 -3.55 28.32
C ALA A 49 -21.84 -2.81 26.96
N VAL A 50 -22.82 -1.94 26.72
CA VAL A 50 -22.88 -1.10 25.51
C VAL A 50 -21.72 -0.10 25.49
N ALA A 51 -21.40 0.55 26.63
CA ALA A 51 -20.31 1.50 26.75
C ALA A 51 -18.96 0.84 26.40
N TYR A 52 -18.67 -0.33 26.96
CA TYR A 52 -17.44 -1.09 26.61
C TYR A 52 -17.37 -1.50 25.15
N LYS A 53 -18.52 -1.91 24.56
CA LYS A 53 -18.57 -2.25 23.13
C LYS A 53 -18.25 -1.02 22.26
N LEU A 54 -18.83 0.13 22.56
CA LEU A 54 -18.60 1.38 21.84
C LEU A 54 -17.16 1.90 22.04
N GLU A 55 -16.63 1.82 23.24
CA GLU A 55 -15.24 2.19 23.53
C GLU A 55 -14.26 1.31 22.74
N SER A 56 -14.47 0.00 22.73
CA SER A 56 -13.68 -0.94 21.92
C SER A 56 -13.81 -0.65 20.43
N GLN A 57 -15.02 -0.33 19.95
CA GLN A 57 -15.25 0.02 18.55
C GLN A 57 -14.53 1.33 18.19
N THR A 58 -14.61 2.35 19.03
CA THR A 58 -13.92 3.64 18.84
C THR A 58 -12.41 3.46 18.79
N ALA A 59 -11.85 2.65 19.70
CA ALA A 59 -10.41 2.36 19.72
C ALA A 59 -9.97 1.66 18.42
N ARG A 60 -10.75 0.69 17.92
CA ARG A 60 -10.48 0.01 16.64
C ARG A 60 -10.60 0.95 15.45
N THR A 61 -11.62 1.80 15.41
CA THR A 61 -11.80 2.80 14.36
C THR A 61 -10.62 3.79 14.32
N ASN A 62 -10.15 4.27 15.46
CA ASN A 62 -8.98 5.14 15.54
C ASN A 62 -7.72 4.45 15.01
N ALA A 63 -7.51 3.17 15.34
CA ALA A 63 -6.39 2.40 14.81
C ALA A 63 -6.50 2.21 13.27
N MET A 64 -7.71 2.02 12.76
CA MET A 64 -7.94 1.92 11.32
C MET A 64 -7.64 3.22 10.58
N ILE A 65 -8.05 4.36 11.13
CA ILE A 65 -7.72 5.67 10.55
C ILE A 65 -6.20 5.82 10.42
N GLN A 66 -5.45 5.46 11.46
CA GLN A 66 -3.99 5.48 11.41
C GLN A 66 -3.42 4.53 10.34
N ASN A 67 -3.96 3.32 10.24
CA ASN A 67 -3.54 2.35 9.22
C ASN A 67 -3.84 2.87 7.80
N THR A 68 -4.99 3.51 7.62
CA THR A 68 -5.39 4.09 6.33
C THR A 68 -4.51 5.27 5.94
N GLN A 69 -4.11 6.12 6.90
CA GLN A 69 -3.13 7.20 6.68
C GLN A 69 -1.75 6.65 6.30
N ASN A 70 -1.32 5.56 6.94
CA ASN A 70 -0.07 4.88 6.57
C ASN A 70 -0.15 4.28 5.16
N GLY A 71 -1.29 3.69 4.79
CA GLY A 71 -1.56 3.20 3.44
C GLY A 71 -1.53 4.31 2.39
N LEU A 72 -2.14 5.46 2.69
CA LEU A 72 -2.10 6.64 1.81
C LEU A 72 -0.66 7.15 1.64
N SER A 73 0.10 7.24 2.72
CA SER A 73 1.51 7.64 2.68
C SER A 73 2.36 6.70 1.83
N PHE A 74 2.10 5.39 1.92
CA PHE A 74 2.73 4.38 1.07
C PHE A 74 2.45 4.63 -0.42
N LEU A 75 1.18 4.87 -0.80
CA LEU A 75 0.79 5.14 -2.19
C LEU A 75 1.39 6.44 -2.73
N GLN A 76 1.49 7.48 -1.90
CA GLN A 76 2.13 8.74 -2.26
C GLN A 76 3.63 8.58 -2.53
N VAL A 77 4.34 7.82 -1.69
CA VAL A 77 5.77 7.51 -1.92
C VAL A 77 5.95 6.67 -3.19
N GLN A 78 5.04 5.72 -3.44
CA GLN A 78 5.05 4.92 -4.65
C GLN A 78 4.82 5.78 -5.91
N ASP A 79 3.90 6.74 -5.88
CA ASP A 79 3.69 7.69 -7.00
C ASP A 79 4.92 8.55 -7.25
N GLY A 80 5.54 9.09 -6.20
CA GLY A 80 6.79 9.85 -6.31
C GLY A 80 7.95 9.04 -6.91
N ALA A 81 8.04 7.76 -6.56
CA ALA A 81 9.02 6.86 -7.17
C ALA A 81 8.73 6.65 -8.67
N MET A 82 7.47 6.44 -9.06
CA MET A 82 7.07 6.31 -10.47
C MET A 82 7.31 7.60 -11.27
N GLU A 83 7.08 8.76 -10.68
CA GLU A 83 7.42 10.04 -11.31
C GLU A 83 8.93 10.14 -11.62
N THR A 84 9.76 9.72 -10.67
CA THR A 84 11.21 9.71 -10.86
C THR A 84 11.63 8.72 -11.95
N ILE A 85 11.02 7.52 -11.98
CA ILE A 85 11.19 6.53 -13.04
C ILE A 85 10.83 7.13 -14.41
N GLY A 86 9.69 7.83 -14.49
CA GLY A 86 9.27 8.52 -15.71
C GLY A 86 10.28 9.54 -16.21
N LYS A 87 10.88 10.32 -15.31
CA LYS A 87 11.96 11.28 -15.66
C LYS A 87 13.20 10.59 -16.21
N VAL A 88 13.60 9.47 -15.62
CA VAL A 88 14.75 8.67 -16.07
C VAL A 88 14.47 8.09 -17.47
N VAL A 89 13.28 7.53 -17.70
CA VAL A 89 12.91 6.99 -19.03
C VAL A 89 12.83 8.08 -20.09
N ASN A 90 12.31 9.26 -19.75
CA ASN A 90 12.33 10.42 -20.65
C ASN A 90 13.77 10.82 -21.03
N ARG A 91 14.69 10.84 -20.06
CA ARG A 91 16.10 11.10 -20.33
C ARG A 91 16.72 10.05 -21.26
N MET A 92 16.38 8.78 -21.06
CA MET A 92 16.83 7.71 -21.98
C MET A 92 16.28 7.92 -23.39
N ALA A 93 15.03 8.34 -23.54
CA ALA A 93 14.44 8.65 -24.84
C ALA A 93 15.14 9.84 -25.52
N GLU A 94 15.49 10.90 -24.78
CA GLU A 94 16.28 12.02 -25.29
C GLU A 94 17.66 11.57 -25.81
N LEU A 95 18.37 10.76 -25.03
CA LEU A 95 19.66 10.20 -25.43
C LEU A 95 19.54 9.38 -26.71
N ARG A 96 18.45 8.62 -26.85
CA ARG A 96 18.19 7.83 -28.06
C ARG A 96 18.01 8.72 -29.30
N VAL A 97 17.25 9.80 -29.17
CA VAL A 97 17.07 10.77 -30.28
C VAL A 97 18.37 11.46 -30.61
N MET A 98 19.17 11.82 -29.60
CA MET A 98 20.52 12.41 -29.83
C MET A 98 21.50 11.44 -30.51
N ALA A 99 21.38 10.14 -30.22
CA ALA A 99 22.22 9.12 -30.83
C ALA A 99 21.84 8.82 -32.30
N ASP A 100 20.63 9.17 -32.75
CA ASP A 100 20.19 9.03 -34.14
C ASP A 100 20.64 10.19 -35.03
N ASP A 101 21.28 11.22 -34.49
CA ASP A 101 21.75 12.35 -35.25
C ASP A 101 22.89 11.94 -36.19
N ILE A 102 22.72 12.19 -37.49
CA ILE A 102 23.69 11.87 -38.54
C ILE A 102 25.06 12.56 -38.37
N THR A 103 25.14 13.58 -37.52
CA THR A 103 26.39 14.31 -37.23
C THR A 103 27.23 13.63 -36.15
N LYS A 104 26.71 12.60 -35.48
CA LYS A 104 27.38 11.89 -34.39
C LYS A 104 28.29 10.79 -34.91
N ASN A 105 29.49 10.72 -34.35
CA ASN A 105 30.42 9.63 -34.62
C ASN A 105 30.20 8.44 -33.66
N SER A 106 30.87 7.32 -33.92
CA SER A 106 30.77 6.12 -33.09
C SER A 106 31.21 6.34 -31.65
N GLY A 107 32.16 7.24 -31.37
CA GLY A 107 32.60 7.58 -30.02
C GLY A 107 31.57 8.38 -29.26
N ASP A 108 30.81 9.26 -29.93
CA ASP A 108 29.70 9.99 -29.31
C ASP A 108 28.57 9.03 -28.93
N ILE A 109 28.22 8.10 -29.82
CA ILE A 109 27.20 7.07 -29.58
C ILE A 109 27.62 6.16 -28.40
N GLU A 110 28.91 5.82 -28.30
CA GLU A 110 29.43 5.05 -27.16
C GLU A 110 29.27 5.82 -25.84
N ASN A 111 29.51 7.12 -25.83
CA ASN A 111 29.32 7.95 -24.64
C ASN A 111 27.85 8.03 -24.23
N TYR A 112 26.91 8.20 -25.17
CA TYR A 112 25.47 8.13 -24.90
C TYR A 112 25.04 6.75 -24.37
N SER A 113 25.63 5.67 -24.88
CA SER A 113 25.36 4.31 -24.39
C SER A 113 25.88 4.09 -22.97
N LYS A 114 26.99 4.71 -22.57
CA LYS A 114 27.48 4.68 -21.19
C LYS A 114 26.49 5.38 -20.23
N GLU A 115 26.01 6.60 -20.58
CA GLU A 115 25.00 7.29 -19.79
C GLU A 115 23.71 6.46 -19.72
N PHE A 116 23.30 5.84 -20.82
CA PHE A 116 22.12 4.97 -20.86
C PHE A 116 22.25 3.76 -19.93
N ILE A 117 23.42 3.12 -19.83
CA ILE A 117 23.67 2.01 -18.90
C ILE A 117 23.56 2.47 -17.44
N GLU A 118 24.11 3.64 -17.10
CA GLU A 118 23.99 4.20 -15.75
C GLU A 118 22.53 4.49 -15.37
N LEU A 119 21.73 4.98 -16.31
CA LEU A 119 20.29 5.18 -16.09
C LEU A 119 19.55 3.85 -15.93
N GLN A 120 19.94 2.76 -16.61
CA GLN A 120 19.39 1.42 -16.37
C GLN A 120 19.73 0.92 -14.96
N ILE A 121 20.97 1.13 -14.50
CA ILE A 121 21.39 0.80 -13.13
C ILE A 121 20.53 1.56 -12.11
N GLN A 122 20.26 2.84 -12.37
CA GLN A 122 19.40 3.66 -11.53
C GLN A 122 17.96 3.09 -11.47
N LEU A 123 17.39 2.68 -12.59
CA LEU A 123 16.05 2.03 -12.62
C LEU A 123 16.04 0.74 -11.81
N LYS A 124 17.09 -0.08 -11.90
CA LYS A 124 17.23 -1.30 -11.11
C LYS A 124 17.29 -1.02 -9.61
N GLN A 125 17.98 0.04 -9.20
CA GLN A 125 18.03 0.45 -7.80
C GLN A 125 16.68 0.95 -7.29
N MET A 126 15.89 1.63 -8.13
CA MET A 126 14.54 2.08 -7.78
C MET A 126 13.58 0.93 -7.49
N LYS A 127 13.69 -0.21 -8.18
CA LYS A 127 12.91 -1.43 -7.86
C LYS A 127 13.13 -1.89 -6.42
N GLN A 128 14.34 -1.69 -5.88
CA GLN A 128 14.71 -2.15 -4.54
C GLN A 128 14.28 -1.21 -3.42
N GLN A 129 13.67 -0.06 -3.75
CA GLN A 129 13.21 0.89 -2.75
C GLN A 129 12.10 0.30 -1.88
N LYS A 130 12.18 0.63 -0.60
CA LYS A 130 11.27 0.14 0.43
C LYS A 130 10.72 1.30 1.26
N PHE A 131 9.46 1.18 1.62
CA PHE A 131 8.81 2.04 2.61
C PHE A 131 8.61 1.23 3.90
N ASN A 132 9.22 1.65 5.00
CA ASN A 132 9.17 0.94 6.29
C ASN A 132 9.49 -0.57 6.18
N GLY A 133 10.49 -0.94 5.36
CA GLY A 133 10.89 -2.33 5.13
C GLY A 133 10.04 -3.09 4.11
N ILE A 134 8.94 -2.51 3.65
CA ILE A 134 8.04 -3.10 2.65
C ILE A 134 8.44 -2.59 1.27
N SER A 135 8.62 -3.47 0.30
CA SER A 135 8.92 -3.12 -1.10
C SER A 135 7.82 -2.24 -1.69
N LEU A 136 8.20 -1.15 -2.38
CA LEU A 136 7.25 -0.30 -3.11
C LEU A 136 6.68 -1.01 -4.34
N PHE A 137 7.49 -1.85 -4.98
CA PHE A 137 7.17 -2.55 -6.22
C PHE A 137 7.13 -4.06 -6.02
N ALA A 138 6.44 -4.77 -6.92
CA ALA A 138 6.46 -6.23 -6.93
C ALA A 138 7.89 -6.74 -7.11
N GLN A 139 8.24 -7.76 -6.34
CA GLN A 139 9.51 -8.48 -6.48
C GLN A 139 9.25 -9.75 -7.31
N THR A 140 10.11 -10.05 -8.25
CA THR A 140 10.02 -11.27 -9.06
C THR A 140 9.95 -12.50 -8.16
N GLY A 141 8.96 -13.37 -8.35
CA GLY A 141 8.87 -14.67 -7.66
C GLY A 141 8.25 -14.67 -6.27
N HIS A 142 7.67 -13.60 -5.79
CA HIS A 142 6.89 -13.63 -4.54
C HIS A 142 5.42 -14.00 -4.81
N THR A 143 5.11 -15.28 -4.67
CA THR A 143 3.79 -15.76 -4.27
C THR A 143 3.61 -15.44 -2.78
N SER A 144 3.24 -14.23 -2.42
CA SER A 144 2.82 -13.97 -1.06
C SER A 144 1.33 -14.28 -0.94
N THR A 145 1.05 -15.47 -0.47
CA THR A 145 -0.27 -15.89 0.00
C THR A 145 -0.57 -15.15 1.29
N PHE A 146 -1.05 -13.91 1.20
CA PHE A 146 -1.63 -13.23 2.34
C PHE A 146 -3.13 -13.10 2.11
N GLY A 147 -3.93 -13.87 2.87
CA GLY A 147 -5.38 -13.71 2.94
C GLY A 147 -6.21 -14.32 1.82
N GLY A 148 -5.73 -15.31 1.08
CA GLY A 148 -6.60 -16.21 0.28
C GLY A 148 -7.24 -15.61 -0.97
N ASN A 149 -6.85 -14.42 -1.41
CA ASN A 149 -7.37 -13.80 -2.63
C ASN A 149 -6.23 -13.52 -3.62
N THR A 150 -5.91 -14.53 -4.40
CA THR A 150 -4.96 -14.44 -5.51
C THR A 150 -5.70 -13.90 -6.74
N ALA A 151 -5.82 -12.58 -6.85
CA ALA A 151 -6.18 -12.00 -8.14
C ALA A 151 -4.92 -11.93 -8.99
N THR A 152 -4.71 -12.94 -9.81
CA THR A 152 -3.62 -12.99 -10.78
C THR A 152 -3.95 -12.06 -11.93
N GLY A 153 -3.29 -10.92 -12.03
CA GLY A 153 -3.27 -10.12 -13.25
C GLY A 153 -2.40 -10.84 -14.27
N SER A 154 -2.93 -11.14 -15.45
CA SER A 154 -2.15 -11.66 -16.57
C SER A 154 -2.02 -10.55 -17.61
N TYR A 155 -0.80 -10.14 -17.89
CA TYR A 155 -0.48 -9.35 -19.07
C TYR A 155 0.09 -10.29 -20.14
N THR A 156 -0.47 -10.19 -21.30
CA THR A 156 0.09 -10.83 -22.49
C THR A 156 0.77 -9.73 -23.29
N PRO A 157 2.11 -9.66 -23.30
CA PRO A 157 2.82 -8.93 -24.32
C PRO A 157 2.34 -9.45 -25.68
N SER A 158 2.44 -8.65 -26.73
CA SER A 158 2.02 -9.09 -28.06
C SER A 158 2.80 -10.30 -28.60
N ASP A 159 3.69 -10.85 -27.78
CA ASP A 159 4.43 -12.10 -27.97
C ASP A 159 4.20 -13.04 -26.77
N THR A 160 3.32 -13.93 -26.95
CA THR A 160 2.96 -15.26 -26.43
C THR A 160 3.33 -15.72 -25.00
N SER A 161 3.97 -14.97 -24.14
CA SER A 161 4.25 -15.40 -22.77
C SER A 161 3.54 -14.52 -21.74
N PRO A 162 2.52 -15.05 -21.03
CA PRO A 162 1.85 -14.28 -19.98
C PRO A 162 2.78 -14.07 -18.79
N VAL A 163 3.06 -12.81 -18.47
CA VAL A 163 3.70 -12.45 -17.20
C VAL A 163 2.62 -12.41 -16.12
N SER A 164 2.64 -13.37 -15.22
CA SER A 164 1.71 -13.42 -14.08
C SER A 164 2.24 -12.55 -12.94
N PHE A 165 1.44 -11.63 -12.45
CA PHE A 165 1.75 -10.84 -11.27
C PHE A 165 0.55 -10.79 -10.32
N GLU A 166 0.81 -10.71 -9.03
CA GLU A 166 -0.25 -10.51 -8.04
C GLU A 166 -0.71 -9.04 -8.08
N LYS A 167 -1.87 -8.80 -8.68
CA LYS A 167 -2.42 -7.45 -8.85
C LYS A 167 -2.86 -6.83 -7.52
N TYR A 168 -3.24 -7.63 -6.53
CA TYR A 168 -3.81 -7.17 -5.25
C TYR A 168 -3.17 -7.88 -4.06
N GLY A 169 -1.85 -7.73 -3.91
CA GLY A 169 -1.10 -8.40 -2.86
C GLY A 169 -1.21 -7.78 -1.47
N ARG A 170 -1.86 -6.60 -1.33
CA ARG A 170 -1.94 -5.87 -0.06
C ARG A 170 -3.35 -5.41 0.21
N THR A 171 -3.90 -5.85 1.33
CA THR A 171 -5.23 -5.44 1.77
C THR A 171 -5.12 -4.50 2.96
N LEU A 172 -5.77 -3.36 2.84
CA LEU A 172 -5.96 -2.39 3.91
C LEU A 172 -7.35 -2.60 4.51
N LEU A 173 -7.42 -2.93 5.79
CA LEU A 173 -8.70 -3.10 6.48
C LEU A 173 -9.31 -1.74 6.77
N THR A 174 -10.56 -1.54 6.34
CA THR A 174 -11.34 -0.32 6.53
C THR A 174 -12.60 -0.55 7.36
N SER A 175 -12.83 -1.79 7.86
CA SER A 175 -13.93 -2.13 8.76
C SER A 175 -13.43 -2.43 10.16
N PRO A 176 -14.06 -1.88 11.22
CA PRO A 176 -13.69 -2.16 12.61
C PRO A 176 -13.93 -3.62 13.03
N ASP A 177 -14.69 -4.37 12.25
CA ASP A 177 -15.00 -5.77 12.55
C ASP A 177 -13.96 -6.75 11.99
N GLY A 178 -12.97 -6.26 11.25
CA GLY A 178 -11.83 -7.06 10.73
C GLY A 178 -12.22 -8.07 9.67
N VAL A 179 -13.40 -7.95 9.07
CA VAL A 179 -13.89 -8.86 8.03
C VAL A 179 -13.34 -8.42 6.68
N SER A 180 -12.51 -9.27 6.06
CA SER A 180 -11.84 -8.98 4.78
C SER A 180 -12.81 -8.84 3.58
N ASN A 181 -14.04 -9.35 3.69
CA ASN A 181 -15.01 -9.33 2.59
C ASN A 181 -15.88 -8.07 2.53
N GLU A 182 -16.03 -7.32 3.63
CA GLU A 182 -16.97 -6.20 3.71
C GLU A 182 -16.35 -4.88 4.20
N GLY A 183 -15.06 -4.73 4.12
CA GLY A 183 -14.40 -3.52 4.62
C GLY A 183 -12.89 -3.60 4.46
N SER A 184 -12.45 -4.00 3.29
CA SER A 184 -11.03 -3.95 2.94
C SER A 184 -10.84 -3.28 1.57
N ILE A 185 -9.79 -2.49 1.46
CA ILE A 185 -9.31 -1.95 0.19
C ILE A 185 -8.05 -2.74 -0.17
N SER A 186 -8.08 -3.39 -1.33
CA SER A 186 -6.89 -4.00 -1.89
C SER A 186 -6.07 -2.93 -2.60
N LEU A 187 -4.79 -2.82 -2.24
CA LEU A 187 -3.81 -1.95 -2.87
C LEU A 187 -3.11 -2.71 -3.99
N ASN A 188 -2.97 -2.08 -5.14
CA ASN A 188 -2.27 -2.65 -6.29
C ASN A 188 -0.76 -2.73 -6.01
N VAL A 189 -0.16 -3.86 -6.34
CA VAL A 189 1.29 -4.03 -6.32
C VAL A 189 1.81 -3.83 -7.73
N ILE A 190 2.39 -2.66 -7.99
CA ILE A 190 2.90 -2.31 -9.31
C ILE A 190 4.11 -3.20 -9.63
N ASN A 191 4.01 -3.95 -10.74
CA ASN A 191 5.13 -4.72 -11.27
C ASN A 191 5.99 -3.82 -12.17
N LEU A 192 7.13 -3.39 -11.64
CA LEU A 192 8.04 -2.51 -12.37
C LEU A 192 8.69 -3.20 -13.59
N GLU A 193 8.90 -4.50 -13.54
CA GLU A 193 9.42 -5.30 -14.65
C GLU A 193 8.47 -5.25 -15.85
N PHE A 194 7.15 -5.37 -15.59
CA PHE A 194 6.13 -5.17 -16.60
C PHE A 194 6.08 -3.73 -17.13
N VAL A 195 6.10 -2.74 -16.24
CA VAL A 195 6.02 -1.32 -16.62
C VAL A 195 7.19 -0.92 -17.51
N LEU A 196 8.40 -1.42 -17.21
CA LEU A 196 9.62 -1.12 -17.96
C LEU A 196 9.86 -2.08 -19.16
N SER A 197 8.98 -3.05 -19.41
CA SER A 197 9.14 -3.99 -20.52
C SER A 197 9.01 -3.28 -21.85
N ILE A 198 9.95 -3.55 -22.77
CA ILE A 198 10.03 -2.98 -24.11
C ILE A 198 9.78 -4.01 -25.22
N GLY A 199 9.53 -5.27 -24.85
CA GLY A 199 9.39 -6.38 -25.78
C GLY A 199 10.75 -6.82 -26.36
N THR A 200 10.76 -7.26 -27.61
CA THR A 200 11.97 -7.76 -28.27
C THR A 200 12.86 -6.62 -28.75
N LEU A 201 14.18 -6.77 -28.58
CA LEU A 201 15.18 -5.86 -29.15
C LEU A 201 15.28 -6.04 -30.66
N SER A 202 15.55 -4.94 -31.38
CA SER A 202 15.78 -4.99 -32.83
C SER A 202 16.98 -5.87 -33.16
N GLY A 203 16.72 -7.00 -33.83
CA GLY A 203 17.80 -7.93 -34.28
C GLY A 203 17.98 -9.19 -33.43
N THR A 204 17.21 -9.40 -32.39
CA THR A 204 17.18 -10.64 -31.63
C THR A 204 16.07 -11.55 -32.12
N GLY A 205 16.46 -12.68 -32.67
CA GLY A 205 15.53 -13.68 -33.22
C GLY A 205 14.98 -14.68 -32.21
N SER A 206 14.67 -14.30 -30.98
CA SER A 206 14.00 -15.20 -30.03
C SER A 206 13.44 -14.48 -28.82
N GLY A 207 12.16 -14.46 -28.68
CA GLY A 207 11.16 -14.21 -27.70
C GLY A 207 11.55 -14.10 -26.23
N SER A 208 12.43 -13.22 -25.83
CA SER A 208 12.58 -12.84 -24.43
C SER A 208 12.14 -11.39 -24.28
N ASP A 209 11.11 -11.13 -23.51
CA ASP A 209 10.73 -9.79 -23.09
C ASP A 209 11.90 -9.16 -22.37
N VAL A 210 12.38 -8.04 -22.93
CA VAL A 210 13.48 -7.26 -22.37
C VAL A 210 12.88 -6.05 -21.67
N ASP A 211 13.39 -5.71 -20.51
CA ASP A 211 13.02 -4.52 -19.77
C ASP A 211 14.19 -3.52 -19.70
N LEU A 212 13.87 -2.23 -19.58
CA LEU A 212 14.84 -1.13 -19.49
C LEU A 212 15.67 -1.15 -18.18
N GLY A 213 15.21 -1.83 -17.16
CA GLY A 213 15.89 -1.89 -15.85
C GLY A 213 16.80 -3.10 -15.67
N GLY A 214 16.92 -3.97 -16.68
CA GLY A 214 17.69 -5.21 -16.55
C GLY A 214 17.17 -6.15 -15.47
N LEU A 215 15.86 -6.17 -15.24
CA LEU A 215 15.24 -6.84 -14.09
C LEU A 215 14.98 -8.32 -14.35
N GLY A 216 14.53 -8.65 -15.57
CA GLY A 216 14.25 -10.01 -16.02
C GLY A 216 15.11 -10.46 -17.21
N ASN A 217 16.00 -9.60 -17.68
CA ASN A 217 16.80 -9.87 -18.87
C ASN A 217 17.77 -11.03 -18.63
N THR A 218 17.64 -12.09 -19.40
CA THR A 218 18.62 -13.20 -19.40
C THR A 218 19.48 -13.11 -20.64
N ALA A 219 20.78 -13.29 -20.47
CA ALA A 219 21.77 -13.27 -21.57
C ALA A 219 21.53 -14.39 -22.63
N ALA A 220 20.63 -15.32 -22.36
CA ALA A 220 20.49 -16.56 -23.13
C ALA A 220 19.88 -16.43 -24.54
N GLY A 221 19.47 -15.23 -24.99
CA GLY A 221 18.85 -15.05 -26.32
C GLY A 221 19.30 -13.82 -27.10
N GLY A 222 20.02 -12.90 -26.47
CA GLY A 222 20.25 -11.56 -27.03
C GLY A 222 21.55 -11.33 -27.79
N GLY A 223 22.39 -12.30 -27.98
CA GLY A 223 23.71 -12.05 -28.57
C GLY A 223 24.49 -11.02 -27.76
N ASN A 224 25.25 -10.12 -28.42
CA ASN A 224 26.02 -9.04 -27.75
C ASN A 224 25.14 -7.84 -27.30
N GLN A 225 23.84 -7.92 -27.39
CA GLN A 225 22.93 -6.79 -27.11
C GLN A 225 22.61 -6.61 -25.63
N ILE A 226 22.67 -7.71 -24.85
CA ILE A 226 22.46 -7.71 -23.40
C ILE A 226 23.75 -8.14 -22.71
N SER A 227 24.19 -7.36 -21.71
CA SER A 227 25.35 -7.70 -20.89
C SER A 227 25.05 -8.90 -19.97
N SER A 228 26.13 -9.51 -19.40
CA SER A 228 26.00 -10.57 -18.38
C SER A 228 25.15 -10.14 -17.17
N ASP A 229 25.08 -8.85 -16.90
CA ASP A 229 24.32 -8.26 -15.78
C ASP A 229 22.87 -7.91 -16.13
N GLY A 230 22.44 -8.21 -17.38
CA GLY A 230 21.10 -8.01 -17.88
C GLY A 230 20.85 -6.63 -18.50
N TYR A 231 21.84 -5.76 -18.60
CA TYR A 231 21.67 -4.42 -19.17
C TYR A 231 21.82 -4.42 -20.70
N ILE A 232 21.05 -3.56 -21.36
CA ILE A 232 21.16 -3.33 -22.81
C ILE A 232 22.46 -2.57 -23.07
N THR A 233 23.32 -3.12 -23.91
CA THR A 233 24.69 -2.64 -24.12
C THR A 233 24.79 -1.36 -24.96
N SER A 234 23.83 -1.13 -25.86
CA SER A 234 23.81 0.06 -26.71
C SER A 234 22.41 0.64 -26.80
N ILE A 235 22.34 1.96 -26.73
CA ILE A 235 21.10 2.72 -26.86
C ILE A 235 20.46 2.54 -28.26
N LEU A 236 21.21 2.19 -29.27
CA LEU A 236 20.69 1.97 -30.62
C LEU A 236 19.81 0.72 -30.75
N HIS A 237 19.91 -0.21 -29.80
CA HIS A 237 19.09 -1.41 -29.82
C HIS A 237 17.64 -1.16 -29.41
N VAL A 238 17.34 -0.01 -28.80
CA VAL A 238 15.98 0.38 -28.37
C VAL A 238 15.41 1.43 -29.31
N ALA A 239 14.23 1.21 -29.84
CA ALA A 239 13.54 2.18 -30.68
C ALA A 239 12.87 3.29 -29.82
N VAL A 240 12.74 4.49 -30.37
CA VAL A 240 12.04 5.62 -29.71
C VAL A 240 10.59 5.24 -29.36
N SER A 241 9.91 4.49 -30.22
CA SER A 241 8.54 4.01 -29.96
C SER A 241 8.42 3.11 -28.73
N GLN A 242 9.47 2.37 -28.39
CA GLN A 242 9.49 1.53 -27.18
C GLN A 242 9.56 2.38 -25.92
N PHE A 243 10.30 3.48 -25.92
CA PHE A 243 10.29 4.44 -24.81
C PHE A 243 8.92 5.08 -24.61
N THR A 244 8.25 5.45 -25.72
CA THR A 244 6.89 6.00 -25.67
C THR A 244 5.92 5.00 -25.04
N ALA A 245 5.98 3.73 -25.42
CA ALA A 245 5.14 2.69 -24.84
C ALA A 245 5.42 2.48 -23.34
N VAL A 246 6.67 2.58 -22.90
CA VAL A 246 7.01 2.52 -21.47
C VAL A 246 6.46 3.73 -20.72
N ILE A 247 6.54 4.94 -21.29
CA ILE A 247 5.98 6.15 -20.68
C ILE A 247 4.46 6.04 -20.53
N GLU A 248 3.77 5.48 -21.53
CA GLU A 248 2.32 5.20 -21.43
C GLU A 248 2.01 4.23 -20.29
N LYS A 249 2.76 3.13 -20.16
CA LYS A 249 2.59 2.17 -19.05
C LYS A 249 2.85 2.82 -17.68
N ILE A 250 3.84 3.72 -17.59
CA ILE A 250 4.09 4.48 -16.35
C ILE A 250 2.90 5.39 -16.04
N ALA A 251 2.33 6.07 -17.06
CA ALA A 251 1.18 6.94 -16.88
C ALA A 251 -0.05 6.15 -16.42
N ASP A 252 -0.30 4.98 -17.00
CA ASP A 252 -1.39 4.09 -16.61
C ASP A 252 -1.22 3.60 -15.16
N ALA A 253 -0.02 3.17 -14.78
CA ALA A 253 0.27 2.74 -13.42
C ALA A 253 0.10 3.88 -12.39
N ARG A 254 0.45 5.11 -12.76
CA ARG A 254 0.21 6.29 -11.92
C ARG A 254 -1.28 6.64 -11.83
N ALA A 255 -2.03 6.48 -12.91
CA ALA A 255 -3.48 6.70 -12.89
C ALA A 255 -4.20 5.69 -11.99
N GLU A 256 -3.82 4.40 -12.05
CA GLU A 256 -4.31 3.37 -11.12
C GLU A 256 -3.99 3.73 -9.66
N ASN A 257 -2.75 4.10 -9.37
CA ASN A 257 -2.32 4.53 -8.02
C ASN A 257 -3.13 5.74 -7.54
N GLY A 258 -3.35 6.74 -8.40
CA GLY A 258 -4.18 7.91 -8.08
C GLY A 258 -5.64 7.55 -7.76
N ALA A 259 -6.22 6.60 -8.50
CA ALA A 259 -7.56 6.10 -8.23
C ALA A 259 -7.63 5.38 -6.87
N GLU A 260 -6.60 4.61 -6.51
CA GLU A 260 -6.50 3.95 -5.21
C GLU A 260 -6.34 4.95 -4.06
N GLN A 261 -5.51 5.99 -4.23
CA GLN A 261 -5.39 7.07 -3.25
C GLN A 261 -6.76 7.72 -2.98
N ASN A 262 -7.54 8.01 -4.03
CA ASN A 262 -8.89 8.56 -3.88
C ASN A 262 -9.83 7.60 -3.14
N ARG A 263 -9.79 6.28 -3.43
CA ARG A 263 -10.57 5.28 -2.70
C ARG A 263 -10.20 5.23 -1.22
N VAL A 264 -8.91 5.30 -0.92
CA VAL A 264 -8.40 5.31 0.47
C VAL A 264 -8.84 6.58 1.20
N MET A 265 -8.79 7.74 0.55
CA MET A 265 -9.29 9.01 1.13
C MET A 265 -10.79 8.96 1.41
N GLN A 266 -11.61 8.47 0.47
CA GLN A 266 -13.06 8.30 0.68
C GLN A 266 -13.37 7.35 1.83
N ALA A 267 -12.58 6.29 2.00
CA ALA A 267 -12.75 5.36 3.12
C ALA A 267 -12.38 5.96 4.49
N MET A 268 -11.62 7.05 4.52
CA MET A 268 -11.31 7.79 5.75
C MET A 268 -12.42 8.77 6.14
N GLU A 269 -13.25 9.19 5.19
CA GLU A 269 -14.36 10.12 5.41
C GLU A 269 -15.64 9.42 5.89
N LEU A 270 -15.75 8.11 5.72
CA LEU A 270 -16.88 7.26 6.17
C LEU A 270 -16.71 6.80 7.62
#